data_b73d62a17df01e918dfc139208fc45d0
#
_entry.id   b73d62a17df01e918dfc139208fc45d0
#
_cell.length_a   1.000
_cell.length_b   1.000
_cell.length_c   1.000
_cell.angle_alpha   90.00
_cell.angle_beta   90.00
_cell.angle_gamma   90.00
#
_symmetry.space_group_name_H-M   'P 1'
#
loop_
_entity.id
_entity.type
_entity.pdbx_description
1 polymer ?
#
loop_
_entity_poly.entity_id
_entity_poly.type
_entity_poly.pdbx_seq_one_letter_code
_entity_poly.pdbx_strand_id
1 'polypeptide(L)'
;MPNDTQIIELRRFLAERLPQARLGIAPRRTAPDTLATGIEAVDQALGGGLPKGGFTELVAPGEGSGSAQFLHALLRHTAAAGRFLTLVDGADSLDVDALEPEALAHLLWIRCRSTAEALQTTDLLLRDRNIALVVLDLKLNPAHELRRIQGTLWYR
;
A
#
# COMPACT_ATOMS: atom_id res chain seq x y z
N MET A 1 -15.54 15.79 29.00
CA MET A 1 -14.23 15.91 28.35
C MET A 1 -13.18 15.64 29.43
N PRO A 2 -12.28 14.67 29.26
CA PRO A 2 -11.19 14.49 30.20
C PRO A 2 -10.31 15.76 30.17
N ASN A 3 -9.93 16.24 31.33
CA ASN A 3 -9.10 17.41 31.51
C ASN A 3 -7.66 17.08 31.09
N ASP A 4 -6.93 18.04 30.51
CA ASP A 4 -5.54 17.86 30.07
C ASP A 4 -4.63 17.27 31.16
N THR A 5 -4.87 17.62 32.41
CA THR A 5 -4.16 17.07 33.57
C THR A 5 -4.36 15.53 33.69
N GLN A 6 -5.58 15.03 33.50
CA GLN A 6 -5.88 13.59 33.58
C GLN A 6 -5.21 12.82 32.44
N ILE A 7 -5.10 13.43 31.25
CA ILE A 7 -4.40 12.82 30.12
C ILE A 7 -2.90 12.73 30.38
N ILE A 8 -2.31 13.75 31.00
CA ILE A 8 -0.88 13.76 31.36
C ILE A 8 -0.57 12.70 32.42
N GLU A 9 -1.41 12.61 33.46
CA GLU A 9 -1.25 11.60 34.52
C GLU A 9 -1.41 10.16 33.97
N LEU A 10 -2.39 9.94 33.11
CA LEU A 10 -2.58 8.63 32.46
C LEU A 10 -1.38 8.24 31.60
N ARG A 11 -0.85 9.19 30.82
CA ARG A 11 0.36 8.95 30.02
C ARG A 11 1.57 8.60 30.88
N ARG A 12 1.76 9.30 32.00
CA ARG A 12 2.85 9.02 32.93
C ARG A 12 2.70 7.64 33.57
N PHE A 13 1.51 7.28 34.04
CA PHE A 13 1.19 5.98 34.62
C PHE A 13 1.44 4.85 33.61
N LEU A 14 1.02 5.02 32.34
CA LEU A 14 1.22 4.03 31.29
C LEU A 14 2.70 3.89 30.92
N ALA A 15 3.45 4.98 30.88
CA ALA A 15 4.89 4.94 30.59
C ALA A 15 5.69 4.19 31.67
N GLU A 16 5.28 4.32 32.95
CA GLU A 16 5.94 3.64 34.07
C GLU A 16 5.61 2.13 34.13
N ARG A 17 4.37 1.76 33.77
CA ARG A 17 3.88 0.37 33.88
C ARG A 17 4.09 -0.46 32.60
N LEU A 18 4.16 0.18 31.46
CA LEU A 18 4.25 -0.45 30.14
C LEU A 18 5.36 0.21 29.30
N PRO A 19 6.63 0.06 29.67
CA PRO A 19 7.76 0.72 28.96
C PRO A 19 7.86 0.29 27.50
N GLN A 20 7.24 -0.82 27.11
CA GLN A 20 7.15 -1.29 25.71
C GLN A 20 5.93 -0.74 24.96
N ALA A 21 4.96 -0.12 25.65
CA ALA A 21 3.80 0.47 25.00
C ALA A 21 4.21 1.79 24.33
N ARG A 22 4.19 1.83 23.02
CA ARG A 22 4.29 3.10 22.25
C ARG A 22 3.00 3.88 22.48
N LEU A 23 2.97 4.69 23.52
CA LEU A 23 1.91 5.66 23.78
C LEU A 23 1.92 6.67 22.65
N GLY A 24 1.13 6.46 21.59
CA GLY A 24 0.66 7.40 20.57
C GLY A 24 1.37 8.75 20.34
N ILE A 25 2.62 8.89 20.76
CA ILE A 25 3.48 9.98 20.33
C ILE A 25 3.90 9.57 18.93
N ALA A 26 3.19 10.10 17.94
CA ALA A 26 3.67 10.03 16.58
C ALA A 26 5.16 10.39 16.59
N PRO A 27 6.06 9.55 16.07
CA PRO A 27 7.45 9.92 15.97
C PRO A 27 7.51 11.28 15.29
N ARG A 28 8.32 12.19 15.82
CA ARG A 28 8.55 13.51 15.25
C ARG A 28 8.82 13.29 13.77
N ARG A 29 7.89 13.72 12.90
CA ARG A 29 7.96 13.45 11.47
C ARG A 29 9.25 14.06 10.93
N THR A 30 10.31 13.29 10.85
CA THR A 30 11.27 13.47 9.77
C THR A 30 10.48 13.46 8.48
N ALA A 31 10.84 14.28 7.50
CA ALA A 31 10.13 14.34 6.23
C ALA A 31 9.72 12.91 5.82
N PRO A 32 8.44 12.67 5.51
CA PRO A 32 7.97 11.31 5.28
C PRO A 32 8.82 10.71 4.17
N ASP A 33 9.43 9.55 4.44
CA ASP A 33 10.09 8.78 3.39
C ASP A 33 8.99 8.29 2.45
N THR A 34 8.92 8.91 1.27
CA THR A 34 7.86 8.69 0.30
C THR A 34 8.40 8.03 -0.96
N LEU A 35 7.54 7.35 -1.67
CA LEU A 35 7.75 6.84 -3.01
C LEU A 35 6.93 7.68 -3.97
N ALA A 36 7.58 8.43 -4.85
CA ALA A 36 6.87 9.17 -5.88
C ALA A 36 6.11 8.22 -6.82
N THR A 37 4.91 8.62 -7.21
CA THR A 37 4.04 7.83 -8.10
C THR A 37 4.38 8.03 -9.57
N GLY A 38 5.09 9.10 -9.89
CA GLY A 38 5.33 9.56 -11.25
C GLY A 38 4.18 10.40 -11.83
N ILE A 39 3.18 10.72 -11.00
CA ILE A 39 2.08 11.63 -11.34
C ILE A 39 2.21 12.86 -10.44
N GLU A 40 2.69 13.96 -10.99
CA GLU A 40 3.02 15.18 -10.23
C GLU A 40 1.87 15.67 -9.34
N ALA A 41 0.65 15.73 -9.88
CA ALA A 41 -0.52 16.19 -9.13
C ALA A 41 -0.83 15.28 -7.91
N VAL A 42 -0.62 13.97 -8.04
CA VAL A 42 -0.80 13.01 -6.93
C VAL A 42 0.31 13.19 -5.91
N ASP A 43 1.56 13.29 -6.37
CA ASP A 43 2.72 13.43 -5.50
C ASP A 43 2.64 14.73 -4.69
N GLN A 44 2.24 15.84 -5.32
CA GLN A 44 2.00 17.11 -4.62
C GLN A 44 0.88 16.98 -3.57
N ALA A 45 -0.25 16.36 -3.92
CA ALA A 45 -1.37 16.16 -3.01
C ALA A 45 -1.02 15.29 -1.80
N LEU A 46 -0.11 14.32 -1.98
CA LEU A 46 0.37 13.41 -0.94
C LEU A 46 1.61 13.92 -0.18
N GLY A 47 2.11 15.11 -0.53
CA GLY A 47 3.31 15.68 0.11
C GLY A 47 4.61 14.95 -0.25
N GLY A 48 4.71 14.46 -1.51
CA GLY A 48 5.90 13.84 -2.08
C GLY A 48 5.72 12.40 -2.55
N GLY A 49 4.51 11.86 -2.49
CA GLY A 49 4.19 10.50 -2.96
C GLY A 49 3.63 9.57 -1.89
N LEU A 50 3.62 8.27 -2.17
CA LEU A 50 3.10 7.24 -1.27
C LEU A 50 4.01 7.08 -0.03
N PRO A 51 3.46 7.02 1.19
CA PRO A 51 4.26 6.83 2.39
C PRO A 51 4.89 5.43 2.40
N LYS A 52 6.20 5.33 2.57
CA LYS A 52 6.90 4.05 2.71
C LYS A 52 6.68 3.44 4.10
N GLY A 53 6.74 2.11 4.15
CA GLY A 53 6.55 1.35 5.38
C GLY A 53 5.12 1.41 5.91
N GLY A 54 4.17 1.76 5.05
CA GLY A 54 2.75 1.84 5.34
C GLY A 54 1.90 1.19 4.26
N PHE A 55 0.61 1.23 4.47
CA PHE A 55 -0.41 0.78 3.54
C PHE A 55 -1.13 2.00 2.95
N THR A 56 -1.34 1.99 1.64
CA THR A 56 -2.12 3.01 0.93
C THR A 56 -3.22 2.32 0.13
N GLU A 57 -4.45 2.70 0.36
CA GLU A 57 -5.60 2.21 -0.40
C GLU A 57 -5.96 3.21 -1.51
N LEU A 58 -6.07 2.69 -2.74
CA LEU A 58 -6.59 3.43 -3.89
C LEU A 58 -7.99 2.93 -4.23
N VAL A 59 -9.00 3.76 -4.00
CA VAL A 59 -10.38 3.44 -4.33
C VAL A 59 -10.75 4.05 -5.67
N ALA A 60 -11.14 3.21 -6.61
CA ALA A 60 -11.56 3.62 -7.95
C ALA A 60 -13.07 3.42 -8.12
N PRO A 61 -13.88 4.47 -8.26
CA PRO A 61 -15.35 4.37 -8.19
C PRO A 61 -16.02 3.68 -9.39
N GLY A 62 -15.27 3.32 -10.43
CA GLY A 62 -15.81 2.65 -11.60
C GLY A 62 -14.79 2.48 -12.72
N GLU A 63 -15.30 2.06 -13.89
CA GLU A 63 -14.50 1.99 -15.11
C GLU A 63 -14.06 3.39 -15.54
N GLY A 64 -12.90 3.50 -16.19
CA GLY A 64 -12.35 4.78 -16.63
C GLY A 64 -11.87 5.71 -15.50
N SER A 65 -11.81 5.24 -14.25
CA SER A 65 -11.40 6.03 -13.08
C SER A 65 -9.90 6.34 -13.01
N GLY A 66 -9.10 5.88 -13.98
CA GLY A 66 -7.67 6.17 -14.06
C GLY A 66 -6.78 5.22 -13.24
N SER A 67 -7.32 4.17 -12.61
CA SER A 67 -6.52 3.24 -11.81
C SER A 67 -5.44 2.51 -12.63
N ALA A 68 -5.74 2.14 -13.88
CA ALA A 68 -4.75 1.54 -14.79
C ALA A 68 -3.63 2.54 -15.11
N GLN A 69 -3.97 3.79 -15.45
CA GLN A 69 -2.96 4.83 -15.69
C GLN A 69 -2.10 5.11 -14.45
N PHE A 70 -2.70 5.05 -13.26
CA PHE A 70 -1.96 5.17 -12.01
C PHE A 70 -0.96 4.03 -11.85
N LEU A 71 -1.37 2.79 -12.05
CA LEU A 71 -0.50 1.61 -11.99
C LEU A 71 0.63 1.69 -13.03
N HIS A 72 0.32 2.07 -14.27
CA HIS A 72 1.31 2.25 -15.33
C HIS A 72 2.32 3.35 -15.01
N ALA A 73 1.88 4.49 -14.48
CA ALA A 73 2.77 5.58 -14.08
C ALA A 73 3.70 5.15 -12.94
N LEU A 74 3.15 4.45 -11.95
CA LEU A 74 3.92 3.93 -10.82
C LEU A 74 4.96 2.90 -11.29
N LEU A 75 4.59 1.99 -12.18
CA LEU A 75 5.51 1.00 -12.74
C LEU A 75 6.63 1.66 -13.54
N ARG A 76 6.32 2.60 -14.45
CA ARG A 76 7.34 3.34 -15.20
C ARG A 76 8.28 4.11 -14.29
N HIS A 77 7.73 4.78 -13.27
CA HIS A 77 8.54 5.54 -12.33
C HIS A 77 9.48 4.66 -11.51
N THR A 78 9.02 3.52 -11.02
CA THR A 78 9.85 2.56 -10.27
C THR A 78 10.90 1.92 -11.17
N ALA A 79 10.55 1.57 -12.41
CA ALA A 79 11.48 1.03 -13.40
C ALA A 79 12.58 2.03 -13.76
N ALA A 80 12.24 3.30 -14.00
CA ALA A 80 13.21 4.36 -14.27
C ALA A 80 14.19 4.58 -13.10
N ALA A 81 13.77 4.27 -11.87
CA ALA A 81 14.62 4.28 -10.69
C ALA A 81 15.41 2.97 -10.48
N GLY A 82 15.36 2.03 -11.42
CA GLY A 82 16.01 0.72 -11.34
C GLY A 82 15.42 -0.19 -10.25
N ARG A 83 14.16 0.00 -9.88
CA ARG A 83 13.48 -0.76 -8.83
C ARG A 83 12.40 -1.67 -9.40
N PHE A 84 12.17 -2.78 -8.71
CA PHE A 84 11.08 -3.68 -9.07
C PHE A 84 9.78 -3.27 -8.37
N LEU A 85 8.68 -3.39 -9.10
CA LEU A 85 7.32 -3.39 -8.57
C LEU A 85 6.80 -4.82 -8.61
N THR A 86 6.21 -5.28 -7.52
CA THR A 86 5.50 -6.56 -7.46
C THR A 86 4.01 -6.31 -7.54
N LEU A 87 3.36 -6.84 -8.57
CA LEU A 87 1.92 -6.78 -8.75
C LEU A 87 1.31 -8.15 -8.45
N VAL A 88 0.44 -8.20 -7.46
CA VAL A 88 -0.46 -9.32 -7.20
C VAL A 88 -1.79 -8.99 -7.85
N ASP A 89 -2.08 -9.64 -8.98
CA ASP A 89 -3.26 -9.40 -9.80
C ASP A 89 -4.33 -10.44 -9.47
N GLY A 90 -5.32 -10.00 -8.72
CA GLY A 90 -6.35 -10.89 -8.18
C GLY A 90 -7.38 -11.38 -9.19
N ALA A 91 -7.45 -10.75 -10.37
CA ALA A 91 -8.40 -11.09 -11.43
C ALA A 91 -7.74 -11.35 -12.78
N ASP A 92 -6.40 -11.39 -12.84
CA ASP A 92 -5.64 -11.56 -14.08
C ASP A 92 -6.03 -10.52 -15.14
N SER A 93 -5.99 -9.27 -14.74
CA SER A 93 -6.58 -8.16 -15.48
C SER A 93 -5.57 -7.17 -16.08
N LEU A 94 -4.27 -7.37 -15.83
CA LEU A 94 -3.24 -6.49 -16.37
C LEU A 94 -3.15 -6.60 -17.89
N ASP A 95 -3.33 -5.47 -18.55
CA ASP A 95 -3.08 -5.34 -19.98
C ASP A 95 -1.57 -5.08 -20.21
N VAL A 96 -0.85 -6.13 -20.57
CA VAL A 96 0.60 -6.07 -20.80
C VAL A 96 0.95 -5.36 -22.11
N ASP A 97 0.04 -5.37 -23.09
CA ASP A 97 0.28 -4.72 -24.40
C ASP A 97 0.27 -3.20 -24.27
N ALA A 98 -0.30 -2.67 -23.19
CA ALA A 98 -0.29 -1.25 -22.87
C ALA A 98 0.99 -0.78 -22.16
N LEU A 99 1.94 -1.68 -21.88
CA LEU A 99 3.16 -1.40 -21.10
C LEU A 99 4.41 -1.45 -22.00
N GLU A 100 5.33 -0.54 -21.75
CA GLU A 100 6.63 -0.55 -22.43
C GLU A 100 7.51 -1.72 -21.94
N PRO A 101 8.34 -2.32 -22.83
CA PRO A 101 9.22 -3.44 -22.48
C PRO A 101 10.14 -3.16 -21.28
N GLU A 102 10.63 -1.94 -21.16
CA GLU A 102 11.49 -1.50 -20.07
C GLU A 102 10.78 -1.53 -18.72
N ALA A 103 9.51 -1.17 -18.71
CA ALA A 103 8.66 -1.24 -17.52
C ALA A 103 8.37 -2.69 -17.14
N LEU A 104 8.06 -3.53 -18.12
CA LEU A 104 7.83 -4.97 -17.91
C LEU A 104 9.06 -5.69 -17.36
N ALA A 105 10.27 -5.30 -17.76
CA ALA A 105 11.51 -5.87 -17.23
C ALA A 105 11.70 -5.63 -15.71
N HIS A 106 10.96 -4.67 -15.13
CA HIS A 106 10.98 -4.35 -13.71
C HIS A 106 9.69 -4.74 -12.97
N LEU A 107 8.84 -5.56 -13.59
CA LEU A 107 7.60 -6.04 -13.03
C LEU A 107 7.72 -7.51 -12.60
N LEU A 108 7.48 -7.79 -11.32
CA LEU A 108 7.13 -9.14 -10.88
C LEU A 108 5.61 -9.25 -10.87
N TRP A 109 5.04 -9.88 -11.89
CA TRP A 109 3.60 -10.06 -12.02
C TRP A 109 3.17 -11.43 -11.54
N ILE A 110 2.32 -11.48 -10.53
CA ILE A 110 1.77 -12.70 -9.94
C ILE A 110 0.27 -12.72 -10.21
N ARG A 111 -0.13 -13.65 -11.06
CA ARG A 111 -1.50 -13.83 -11.52
C ARG A 111 -2.24 -14.77 -10.58
N CYS A 112 -3.32 -14.31 -9.97
CA CYS A 112 -4.12 -15.08 -9.03
C CYS A 112 -5.48 -15.43 -9.64
N ARG A 113 -6.07 -16.51 -9.15
CA ARG A 113 -7.38 -17.01 -9.63
C ARG A 113 -8.52 -16.69 -8.68
N SER A 114 -8.23 -16.18 -7.51
CA SER A 114 -9.21 -15.82 -6.49
C SER A 114 -8.67 -14.74 -5.56
N THR A 115 -9.58 -14.04 -4.91
CA THR A 115 -9.24 -13.06 -3.88
C THR A 115 -8.46 -13.67 -2.72
N ALA A 116 -8.81 -14.89 -2.32
CA ALA A 116 -8.11 -15.59 -1.23
C ALA A 116 -6.64 -15.89 -1.58
N GLU A 117 -6.38 -16.36 -2.81
CA GLU A 117 -5.02 -16.59 -3.31
C GLU A 117 -4.21 -15.29 -3.36
N ALA A 118 -4.81 -14.22 -3.86
CA ALA A 118 -4.17 -12.90 -3.93
C ALA A 118 -3.76 -12.39 -2.54
N LEU A 119 -4.64 -12.52 -1.54
CA LEU A 119 -4.34 -12.12 -0.17
C LEU A 119 -3.23 -12.96 0.47
N GLN A 120 -3.26 -14.30 0.28
CA GLN A 120 -2.22 -15.18 0.80
C GLN A 120 -0.86 -14.88 0.17
N THR A 121 -0.84 -14.66 -1.14
CA THR A 121 0.36 -14.27 -1.88
C THR A 121 0.91 -12.94 -1.35
N THR A 122 0.05 -11.95 -1.16
CA THR A 122 0.45 -10.64 -0.63
C THR A 122 1.03 -10.77 0.78
N ASP A 123 0.42 -11.55 1.67
CA ASP A 123 0.95 -11.78 3.02
C ASP A 123 2.35 -12.43 3.00
N LEU A 124 2.60 -13.35 2.08
CA LEU A 124 3.92 -13.95 1.89
C LEU A 124 4.96 -12.91 1.42
N LEU A 125 4.59 -12.10 0.43
CA LEU A 125 5.47 -11.08 -0.14
C LEU A 125 5.83 -9.98 0.87
N LEU A 126 4.88 -9.55 1.69
CA LEU A 126 5.10 -8.52 2.71
C LEU A 126 6.04 -8.98 3.83
N ARG A 127 6.23 -10.28 4.00
CA ARG A 127 7.22 -10.86 4.95
C ARG A 127 8.64 -10.86 4.36
N ASP A 128 8.77 -10.75 3.06
CA ASP A 128 10.08 -10.66 2.39
C ASP A 128 10.56 -9.20 2.39
N ARG A 129 11.63 -8.95 3.12
CA ARG A 129 12.23 -7.62 3.27
C ARG A 129 12.95 -7.12 2.02
N ASN A 130 13.13 -7.95 1.01
CA ASN A 130 13.77 -7.58 -0.26
C ASN A 130 12.78 -6.94 -1.24
N ILE A 131 11.48 -7.05 -0.98
CA ILE A 131 10.44 -6.48 -1.83
C ILE A 131 10.14 -5.04 -1.35
N ALA A 132 10.45 -4.07 -2.20
CA ALA A 132 10.32 -2.66 -1.86
C ALA A 132 8.89 -2.13 -2.01
N LEU A 133 8.13 -2.67 -2.97
CA LEU A 133 6.76 -2.23 -3.29
C LEU A 133 5.93 -3.42 -3.73
N VAL A 134 4.81 -3.64 -3.06
CA VAL A 134 3.78 -4.61 -3.44
C VAL A 134 2.50 -3.84 -3.75
N VAL A 135 1.94 -4.09 -4.93
CA VAL A 135 0.62 -3.64 -5.34
C VAL A 135 -0.31 -4.84 -5.36
N LEU A 136 -1.39 -4.78 -4.61
CA LEU A 136 -2.46 -5.78 -4.65
C LEU A 136 -3.63 -5.16 -5.41
N ASP A 137 -3.90 -5.68 -6.61
CA ASP A 137 -5.04 -5.27 -7.42
C ASP A 137 -6.21 -6.24 -7.23
N LEU A 138 -7.27 -5.73 -6.62
CA LEU A 138 -8.53 -6.44 -6.40
C LEU A 138 -9.71 -5.75 -7.08
N LYS A 139 -9.46 -4.76 -7.94
CA LYS A 139 -10.51 -3.93 -8.54
C LYS A 139 -11.57 -4.74 -9.27
N LEU A 140 -11.16 -5.76 -10.01
CA LEU A 140 -12.06 -6.61 -10.80
C LEU A 140 -12.45 -7.91 -10.09
N ASN A 141 -12.01 -8.12 -8.84
CA ASN A 141 -12.44 -9.27 -8.06
C ASN A 141 -13.93 -9.17 -7.70
N PRO A 142 -14.63 -10.31 -7.63
CA PRO A 142 -16.05 -10.30 -7.31
C PRO A 142 -16.37 -9.66 -5.96
N ALA A 143 -17.28 -8.70 -5.94
CA ALA A 143 -17.64 -7.96 -4.71
C ALA A 143 -18.12 -8.87 -3.56
N HIS A 144 -18.71 -10.04 -3.87
CA HIS A 144 -19.12 -10.99 -2.85
C HIS A 144 -17.93 -11.69 -2.16
N GLU A 145 -16.81 -11.86 -2.85
CA GLU A 145 -15.55 -12.37 -2.25
C GLU A 145 -14.94 -11.31 -1.34
N LEU A 146 -14.84 -10.07 -1.83
CA LEU A 146 -14.28 -8.95 -1.07
C LEU A 146 -15.02 -8.72 0.25
N ARG A 147 -16.36 -8.82 0.25
CA ARG A 147 -17.19 -8.65 1.46
C ARG A 147 -17.00 -9.76 2.50
N ARG A 148 -16.49 -10.93 2.12
CA ARG A 148 -16.20 -12.05 3.03
C ARG A 148 -14.85 -11.92 3.73
N ILE A 149 -14.00 -10.99 3.28
CA ILE A 149 -12.70 -10.77 3.89
C ILE A 149 -12.92 -10.13 5.26
N GLN A 150 -12.43 -10.78 6.30
CA GLN A 150 -12.47 -10.21 7.64
C GLN A 150 -11.54 -9.00 7.71
N GLY A 151 -12.04 -7.88 8.28
CA GLY A 151 -11.26 -6.64 8.40
C GLY A 151 -9.90 -6.82 9.07
N THR A 152 -9.78 -7.79 9.98
CA THR A 152 -8.49 -8.12 10.64
C THR A 152 -7.40 -8.65 9.71
N LEU A 153 -7.76 -9.14 8.51
CA LEU A 153 -6.76 -9.59 7.52
C LEU A 153 -6.00 -8.43 6.88
N TRP A 154 -6.60 -7.24 6.84
CA TRP A 154 -5.98 -6.04 6.25
C TRP A 154 -4.95 -5.37 7.17
N TYR A 155 -4.92 -5.71 8.46
CA TYR A 155 -4.10 -5.04 9.48
C TYR A 155 -3.06 -5.98 10.12
N ARG A 156 -2.76 -7.09 9.49
CA ARG A 156 -1.70 -8.01 9.92
C ARG A 156 -0.36 -7.60 9.36
#